data_9e2d6c4be2372a91ea4ccc171f1815ee
#
_entry.id   9e2d6c4be2372a91ea4ccc171f1815ee
#
_cell.length_a   1.000
_cell.length_b   1.000
_cell.length_c   1.000
_cell.angle_alpha   90.00
_cell.angle_beta   90.00
_cell.angle_gamma   90.00
#
_symmetry.space_group_name_H-M   'P 1'
#
loop_
_entity.id
_entity.type
_entity.pdbx_description
1 polymer ?
#
loop_
_entity_poly.entity_id
_entity_poly.type
_entity_poly.pdbx_seq_one_letter_code
_entity_poly.pdbx_strand_id
1 'polypeptide(L)'
;MTITNIIALIVAIITCFWGYKLNKGLIAIFGLIIGFALGTEYLPNFITNQTIVYIVSAVIGIAVGLISYNLYLVGIFFLCAIAVFVLCENLGLAENLQTIIGLVAGIISGILGVKFTRPIMIIATSLSGASILTDTAFQMLNFQNNTLSFIISIVLAILGMVYQFNQKESD
;
A
#
# COMPACT_ATOMS: atom_id res chain seq x y z
N MET A 1 -19.98 -18.67 14.91
CA MET A 1 -18.70 -18.28 14.30
C MET A 1 -18.87 -18.41 12.79
N THR A 2 -18.82 -17.31 12.06
CA THR A 2 -18.87 -17.33 10.59
C THR A 2 -17.45 -17.52 10.07
N ILE A 3 -17.29 -18.29 8.99
CA ILE A 3 -16.01 -18.52 8.31
C ILE A 3 -15.33 -17.18 7.99
N THR A 4 -16.11 -16.17 7.68
CA THR A 4 -15.66 -14.79 7.41
C THR A 4 -14.86 -14.19 8.58
N ASN A 5 -15.30 -14.38 9.82
CA ASN A 5 -14.61 -13.83 11.01
C ASN A 5 -13.25 -14.51 11.23
N ILE A 6 -13.14 -15.81 10.95
CA ILE A 6 -11.88 -16.54 11.07
C ILE A 6 -10.88 -16.04 10.01
N ILE A 7 -11.34 -15.87 8.76
CA ILE A 7 -10.51 -15.34 7.68
C ILE A 7 -10.07 -13.90 8.02
N ALA A 8 -11.00 -13.05 8.48
CA ALA A 8 -10.67 -11.67 8.88
C ALA A 8 -9.60 -11.64 9.98
N LEU A 9 -9.69 -12.52 10.97
CA LEU A 9 -8.73 -12.60 12.06
C LEU A 9 -7.34 -13.02 11.57
N ILE A 10 -7.25 -14.02 10.70
CA ILE A 10 -5.99 -14.46 10.11
C ILE A 10 -5.36 -13.32 9.29
N VAL A 11 -6.14 -12.69 8.41
CA VAL A 11 -5.68 -11.56 7.59
C VAL A 11 -5.22 -10.39 8.46
N ALA A 12 -5.96 -10.07 9.54
CA ALA A 12 -5.61 -9.00 10.47
C ALA A 12 -4.28 -9.28 11.20
N ILE A 13 -4.04 -10.51 11.65
CA ILE A 13 -2.75 -10.92 12.24
C ILE A 13 -1.61 -10.73 11.23
N ILE A 14 -1.79 -11.24 10.02
CA ILE A 14 -0.79 -11.14 8.97
C ILE A 14 -0.50 -9.67 8.64
N THR A 15 -1.53 -8.83 8.51
CA THR A 15 -1.37 -7.40 8.24
C THR A 15 -0.70 -6.67 9.39
N CYS A 16 -1.02 -7.01 10.64
CA CYS A 16 -0.42 -6.39 11.82
C CYS A 16 1.09 -6.68 11.95
N PHE A 17 1.53 -7.91 11.65
CA PHE A 17 2.92 -8.33 11.88
C PHE A 17 3.80 -8.38 10.62
N TRP A 18 3.22 -8.56 9.43
CA TRP A 18 3.93 -8.65 8.14
C TRP A 18 3.44 -7.64 7.09
N GLY A 19 2.67 -6.64 7.51
CA GLY A 19 2.01 -5.70 6.61
C GLY A 19 2.95 -5.00 5.63
N TYR A 20 4.14 -4.58 6.08
CA TYR A 20 5.11 -3.93 5.21
C TYR A 20 5.63 -4.84 4.08
N LYS A 21 5.96 -6.09 4.39
CA LYS A 21 6.41 -7.06 3.36
C LYS A 21 5.29 -7.45 2.41
N LEU A 22 4.08 -7.63 2.94
CA LEU A 22 2.90 -7.93 2.14
C LEU A 22 2.57 -6.79 1.17
N ASN A 23 2.74 -5.55 1.58
CA ASN A 23 2.39 -4.39 0.76
C ASN A 23 3.24 -4.33 -0.52
N LYS A 24 4.55 -4.59 -0.44
CA LYS A 24 5.40 -4.73 -1.62
C LYS A 24 4.91 -5.85 -2.56
N GLY A 25 4.58 -7.01 -1.99
CA GLY A 25 4.06 -8.15 -2.75
C GLY A 25 2.70 -7.86 -3.40
N LEU A 26 1.79 -7.19 -2.70
CA LEU A 26 0.50 -6.79 -3.24
C LEU A 26 0.64 -5.85 -4.43
N ILE A 27 1.53 -4.86 -4.38
CA ILE A 27 1.80 -3.96 -5.50
C ILE A 27 2.29 -4.73 -6.74
N ALA A 28 3.18 -5.72 -6.54
CA ALA A 28 3.64 -6.58 -7.62
C ALA A 28 2.50 -7.42 -8.22
N ILE A 29 1.63 -7.99 -7.38
CA ILE A 29 0.46 -8.77 -7.81
C ILE A 29 -0.53 -7.88 -8.58
N PHE A 30 -0.83 -6.69 -8.10
CA PHE A 30 -1.67 -5.74 -8.84
C PHE A 30 -1.06 -5.34 -10.18
N GLY A 31 0.26 -5.08 -10.22
CA GLY A 31 0.98 -4.83 -11.46
C GLY A 31 0.87 -5.99 -12.46
N LEU A 32 1.00 -7.23 -11.96
CA LEU A 32 0.83 -8.44 -12.77
C LEU A 32 -0.60 -8.56 -13.33
N ILE A 33 -1.62 -8.35 -12.51
CA ILE A 33 -3.03 -8.43 -12.93
C ILE A 33 -3.32 -7.37 -13.99
N ILE A 34 -2.92 -6.13 -13.77
CA ILE A 34 -3.12 -5.03 -14.71
C ILE A 34 -2.38 -5.29 -16.02
N GLY A 35 -1.10 -5.70 -15.95
CA GLY A 35 -0.32 -6.02 -17.14
C GLY A 35 -0.91 -7.18 -17.95
N PHE A 36 -1.41 -8.22 -17.27
CA PHE A 36 -2.11 -9.34 -17.93
C PHE A 36 -3.42 -8.89 -18.58
N ALA A 37 -4.24 -8.09 -17.87
CA ALA A 37 -5.50 -7.59 -18.40
C ALA A 37 -5.29 -6.72 -19.64
N LEU A 38 -4.35 -5.76 -19.59
CA LEU A 38 -3.98 -4.94 -20.74
C LEU A 38 -3.46 -5.80 -21.92
N GLY A 39 -2.64 -6.80 -21.62
CA GLY A 39 -2.16 -7.73 -22.66
C GLY A 39 -3.32 -8.46 -23.35
N THR A 40 -4.26 -9.02 -22.59
CA THR A 40 -5.41 -9.74 -23.15
C THR A 40 -6.38 -8.85 -23.92
N GLU A 41 -6.44 -7.55 -23.62
CA GLU A 41 -7.31 -6.60 -24.30
C GLU A 41 -6.69 -6.07 -25.60
N TYR A 42 -5.40 -5.75 -25.61
CA TYR A 42 -4.77 -5.07 -26.76
C TYR A 42 -4.08 -6.04 -27.74
N LEU A 43 -3.55 -7.18 -27.29
CA LEU A 43 -2.83 -8.12 -28.15
C LEU A 43 -3.67 -8.84 -29.22
N PRO A 44 -4.98 -9.11 -29.03
CA PRO A 44 -5.79 -9.73 -30.06
C PRO A 44 -5.86 -8.90 -31.35
N ASN A 45 -5.61 -7.60 -31.29
CA ASN A 45 -5.54 -6.74 -32.49
C ASN A 45 -4.31 -7.01 -33.36
N PHE A 46 -3.27 -7.64 -32.79
CA PHE A 46 -1.99 -7.92 -33.46
C PHE A 46 -1.73 -9.42 -33.67
N ILE A 47 -2.33 -10.28 -32.85
CA ILE A 47 -2.08 -11.72 -32.83
C ILE A 47 -3.41 -12.47 -32.90
N THR A 48 -3.60 -13.23 -33.97
CA THR A 48 -4.85 -13.98 -34.21
C THR A 48 -4.96 -15.26 -33.36
N ASN A 49 -3.82 -15.80 -32.89
CA ASN A 49 -3.80 -17.04 -32.12
C ASN A 49 -4.01 -16.77 -30.63
N GLN A 50 -5.17 -17.17 -30.12
CA GLN A 50 -5.60 -16.90 -28.75
C GLN A 50 -4.66 -17.51 -27.68
N THR A 51 -4.06 -18.66 -27.97
CA THR A 51 -3.08 -19.26 -27.03
C THR A 51 -1.81 -18.41 -26.92
N ILE A 52 -1.34 -17.86 -28.02
CA ILE A 52 -0.16 -16.97 -28.02
C ILE A 52 -0.48 -15.68 -27.28
N VAL A 53 -1.69 -15.12 -27.45
CA VAL A 53 -2.14 -13.93 -26.73
C VAL A 53 -2.05 -14.13 -25.21
N TYR A 54 -2.55 -15.26 -24.68
CA TYR A 54 -2.48 -15.52 -23.24
C TYR A 54 -1.05 -15.69 -22.72
N ILE A 55 -0.18 -16.37 -23.47
CA ILE A 55 1.23 -16.55 -23.09
C ILE A 55 1.95 -15.21 -23.06
N VAL A 56 1.81 -14.40 -24.13
CA VAL A 56 2.44 -13.07 -24.19
C VAL A 56 1.88 -12.13 -23.13
N SER A 57 0.57 -12.15 -22.88
CA SER A 57 -0.05 -11.37 -21.80
C SER A 57 0.48 -11.76 -20.41
N ALA A 58 0.73 -13.03 -20.17
CA ALA A 58 1.32 -13.50 -18.92
C ALA A 58 2.77 -12.96 -18.75
N VAL A 59 3.56 -12.99 -19.81
CA VAL A 59 4.93 -12.42 -19.80
C VAL A 59 4.88 -10.91 -19.53
N ILE A 60 3.99 -10.18 -20.20
CA ILE A 60 3.78 -8.74 -19.95
C ILE A 60 3.34 -8.50 -18.51
N GLY A 61 2.41 -9.29 -17.99
CA GLY A 61 1.96 -9.20 -16.60
C GLY A 61 3.12 -9.37 -15.61
N ILE A 62 3.98 -10.38 -15.81
CA ILE A 62 5.16 -10.61 -14.98
C ILE A 62 6.12 -9.40 -15.07
N ALA A 63 6.39 -8.91 -16.26
CA ALA A 63 7.27 -7.75 -16.47
C ALA A 63 6.71 -6.50 -15.74
N VAL A 64 5.42 -6.20 -15.91
CA VAL A 64 4.75 -5.08 -15.23
C VAL A 64 4.76 -5.26 -13.72
N GLY A 65 4.53 -6.47 -13.21
CA GLY A 65 4.61 -6.78 -11.79
C GLY A 65 5.98 -6.51 -11.18
N LEU A 66 7.05 -6.96 -11.86
CA LEU A 66 8.43 -6.71 -11.45
C LEU A 66 8.79 -5.22 -11.51
N ILE A 67 8.36 -4.52 -12.55
CA ILE A 67 8.52 -3.07 -12.67
C ILE A 67 7.78 -2.35 -11.54
N SER A 68 6.54 -2.71 -11.26
CA SER A 68 5.72 -2.13 -10.19
C SER A 68 6.37 -2.33 -8.81
N TYR A 69 6.95 -3.51 -8.56
CA TYR A 69 7.68 -3.79 -7.33
C TYR A 69 8.88 -2.85 -7.12
N ASN A 70 9.63 -2.55 -8.19
CA ASN A 70 10.80 -1.69 -8.12
C ASN A 70 10.45 -0.19 -8.17
N LEU A 71 9.39 0.18 -8.92
CA LEU A 71 9.01 1.58 -9.15
C LEU A 71 8.00 2.13 -8.13
N TYR A 72 7.54 1.34 -7.14
CA TYR A 72 6.55 1.83 -6.18
C TYR A 72 7.02 3.07 -5.41
N LEU A 73 8.33 3.18 -5.14
CA LEU A 73 8.93 4.35 -4.50
C LEU A 73 8.85 5.61 -5.37
N VAL A 74 8.99 5.44 -6.69
CA VAL A 74 8.84 6.53 -7.66
C VAL A 74 7.38 7.02 -7.66
N GLY A 75 6.41 6.10 -7.59
CA GLY A 75 5.01 6.45 -7.45
C GLY A 75 4.72 7.26 -6.19
N ILE A 76 5.30 6.88 -5.05
CA ILE A 76 5.17 7.64 -3.78
C ILE A 76 5.80 9.02 -3.90
N PHE A 77 6.97 9.12 -4.52
CA PHE A 77 7.63 10.40 -4.76
C PHE A 77 6.69 11.36 -5.50
N PHE A 78 6.14 10.91 -6.64
CA PHE A 78 5.23 11.75 -7.44
C PHE A 78 3.94 12.08 -6.71
N LEU A 79 3.34 11.14 -5.98
CA LEU A 79 2.13 11.41 -5.20
C LEU A 79 2.36 12.49 -4.13
N CYS A 80 3.45 12.39 -3.36
CA CYS A 80 3.78 13.38 -2.35
C CYS A 80 4.13 14.73 -2.98
N ALA A 81 4.88 14.72 -4.09
CA ALA A 81 5.28 15.95 -4.79
C ALA A 81 4.05 16.69 -5.35
N ILE A 82 3.15 15.99 -6.04
CA ILE A 82 1.93 16.56 -6.61
C ILE A 82 0.99 17.04 -5.51
N ALA A 83 0.79 16.27 -4.44
CA ALA A 83 -0.09 16.66 -3.34
C ALA A 83 0.36 17.97 -2.70
N VAL A 84 1.66 18.14 -2.44
CA VAL A 84 2.19 19.38 -1.86
C VAL A 84 2.16 20.51 -2.88
N PHE A 85 2.44 20.25 -4.16
CA PHE A 85 2.34 21.24 -5.22
C PHE A 85 0.91 21.82 -5.29
N VAL A 86 -0.11 20.98 -5.36
CA VAL A 86 -1.52 21.40 -5.38
C VAL A 86 -1.92 22.17 -4.10
N LEU A 87 -1.40 21.77 -2.94
CA LEU A 87 -1.63 22.53 -1.71
C LEU A 87 -1.02 23.93 -1.77
N CYS A 88 0.16 24.07 -2.36
CA CYS A 88 0.83 25.37 -2.52
C CYS A 88 0.08 26.28 -3.50
N GLU A 89 -0.58 25.75 -4.53
CA GLU A 89 -1.40 26.53 -5.46
C GLU A 89 -2.59 27.22 -4.79
N ASN A 90 -3.06 26.70 -3.65
CA ASN A 90 -4.16 27.29 -2.88
C ASN A 90 -3.73 28.35 -1.84
N LEU A 91 -2.44 28.69 -1.77
CA LEU A 91 -1.91 29.65 -0.77
C LEU A 91 -2.18 31.13 -1.08
N GLY A 92 -2.74 31.45 -2.27
CA GLY A 92 -3.10 32.83 -2.63
C GLY A 92 -1.92 33.78 -2.81
N LEU A 93 -0.72 33.27 -3.10
CA LEU A 93 0.48 34.04 -3.39
C LEU A 93 0.51 34.50 -4.87
N ALA A 94 1.43 35.38 -5.25
CA ALA A 94 1.62 35.78 -6.65
C ALA A 94 1.98 34.53 -7.51
N GLU A 95 1.35 34.36 -8.69
CA GLU A 95 1.41 33.15 -9.55
C GLU A 95 2.83 32.62 -9.74
N ASN A 96 3.81 33.47 -10.04
CA ASN A 96 5.18 33.05 -10.27
C ASN A 96 5.88 32.53 -8.99
N LEU A 97 5.60 33.12 -7.84
CA LEU A 97 6.11 32.68 -6.55
C LEU A 97 5.49 31.40 -6.09
N GLN A 98 4.20 31.23 -6.32
CA GLN A 98 3.40 30.06 -5.97
C GLN A 98 3.90 28.81 -6.68
N THR A 99 4.16 28.92 -8.00
CA THR A 99 4.69 27.81 -8.80
C THR A 99 6.09 27.39 -8.37
N ILE A 100 6.98 28.35 -8.10
CA ILE A 100 8.37 28.08 -7.66
C ILE A 100 8.36 27.40 -6.28
N ILE A 101 7.62 27.96 -5.33
CA ILE A 101 7.50 27.41 -3.97
C ILE A 101 6.87 26.02 -4.03
N GLY A 102 5.81 25.84 -4.81
CA GLY A 102 5.14 24.56 -4.99
C GLY A 102 6.05 23.48 -5.56
N LEU A 103 6.87 23.83 -6.55
CA LEU A 103 7.82 22.91 -7.17
C LEU A 103 8.93 22.49 -6.21
N VAL A 104 9.53 23.46 -5.49
CA VAL A 104 10.60 23.18 -4.51
C VAL A 104 10.05 22.38 -3.33
N ALA A 105 8.91 22.78 -2.77
CA ALA A 105 8.25 22.08 -1.67
C ALA A 105 7.78 20.67 -2.09
N GLY A 106 7.29 20.53 -3.33
CA GLY A 106 6.91 19.25 -3.91
C GLY A 106 8.08 18.29 -4.02
N ILE A 107 9.23 18.73 -4.54
CA ILE A 107 10.44 17.89 -4.63
C ILE A 107 10.91 17.46 -3.23
N ILE A 108 10.96 18.38 -2.29
CA ILE A 108 11.36 18.09 -0.90
C ILE A 108 10.39 17.08 -0.29
N SER A 109 9.09 17.29 -0.45
CA SER A 109 8.05 16.38 0.02
C SER A 109 8.13 14.98 -0.63
N GLY A 110 8.41 14.92 -1.93
CA GLY A 110 8.63 13.65 -2.63
C GLY A 110 9.80 12.86 -2.05
N ILE A 111 10.94 13.51 -1.82
CA ILE A 111 12.12 12.88 -1.20
C ILE A 111 11.81 12.41 0.23
N LEU A 112 11.15 13.25 1.04
CA LEU A 112 10.74 12.89 2.38
C LEU A 112 9.72 11.74 2.36
N GLY A 113 8.75 11.75 1.45
CA GLY A 113 7.76 10.69 1.26
C GLY A 113 8.43 9.35 1.00
N VAL A 114 9.40 9.28 0.11
CA VAL A 114 10.18 8.06 -0.17
C VAL A 114 10.97 7.62 1.06
N LYS A 115 11.66 8.55 1.74
CA LYS A 115 12.46 8.23 2.93
C LYS A 115 11.61 7.72 4.10
N PHE A 116 10.42 8.27 4.28
CA PHE A 116 9.51 7.91 5.36
C PHE A 116 8.47 6.86 4.97
N THR A 117 8.51 6.31 3.76
CA THR A 117 7.57 5.29 3.29
C THR A 117 7.54 4.08 4.22
N ARG A 118 8.70 3.55 4.59
CA ARG A 118 8.79 2.37 5.47
C ARG A 118 8.15 2.61 6.83
N PRO A 119 8.53 3.63 7.62
CA PRO A 119 7.90 3.85 8.93
C PRO A 119 6.40 4.15 8.82
N ILE A 120 5.98 4.95 7.83
CA ILE A 120 4.55 5.26 7.62
C ILE A 120 3.75 4.00 7.32
N MET A 121 4.25 3.14 6.43
CA MET A 121 3.58 1.88 6.10
C MET A 121 3.52 0.92 7.29
N ILE A 122 4.59 0.80 8.06
CA ILE A 122 4.61 -0.02 9.28
C ILE A 122 3.56 0.48 10.27
N ILE A 123 3.50 1.79 10.52
CA ILE A 123 2.52 2.39 11.43
C ILE A 123 1.09 2.13 10.92
N ALA A 124 0.83 2.43 9.65
CA ALA A 124 -0.50 2.27 9.05
C ALA A 124 -0.99 0.81 9.07
N THR A 125 -0.14 -0.15 8.67
CA THR A 125 -0.49 -1.57 8.63
C THR A 125 -0.63 -2.18 10.02
N SER A 126 0.22 -1.79 10.98
CA SER A 126 0.11 -2.26 12.37
C SER A 126 -1.16 -1.71 13.03
N LEU A 127 -1.47 -0.44 12.81
CA LEU A 127 -2.65 0.18 13.41
C LEU A 127 -3.95 -0.40 12.84
N SER A 128 -4.06 -0.50 11.51
CA SER A 128 -5.24 -1.07 10.86
C SER A 128 -5.39 -2.57 11.16
N GLY A 129 -4.30 -3.34 11.12
CA GLY A 129 -4.32 -4.75 11.47
C GLY A 129 -4.74 -5.00 12.92
N ALA A 130 -4.20 -4.22 13.86
CA ALA A 130 -4.56 -4.33 15.27
C ALA A 130 -6.03 -3.95 15.55
N SER A 131 -6.55 -2.91 14.89
CA SER A 131 -7.96 -2.52 15.03
C SER A 131 -8.89 -3.62 14.52
N ILE A 132 -8.67 -4.13 13.31
CA ILE A 132 -9.48 -5.21 12.74
C ILE A 132 -9.40 -6.47 13.60
N LEU A 133 -8.20 -6.82 14.09
CA LEU A 133 -7.99 -7.97 14.96
C LEU A 133 -8.80 -7.87 16.25
N THR A 134 -8.73 -6.71 16.91
CA THR A 134 -9.42 -6.49 18.18
C THR A 134 -10.93 -6.47 17.97
N ASP A 135 -11.42 -5.73 16.98
CA ASP A 135 -12.87 -5.63 16.72
C ASP A 135 -13.46 -7.00 16.35
N THR A 136 -12.75 -7.78 15.52
CA THR A 136 -13.20 -9.13 15.16
C THR A 136 -13.19 -10.07 16.36
N ALA A 137 -12.15 -10.02 17.21
CA ALA A 137 -12.07 -10.84 18.42
C ALA A 137 -13.19 -10.50 19.43
N PHE A 138 -13.46 -9.20 19.65
CA PHE A 138 -14.52 -8.75 20.55
C PHE A 138 -15.91 -9.13 20.03
N GLN A 139 -16.14 -9.03 18.72
CA GLN A 139 -17.40 -9.51 18.11
C GLN A 139 -17.57 -11.03 18.29
N MET A 140 -16.51 -11.80 18.16
CA MET A 140 -16.57 -13.26 18.35
C MET A 140 -16.86 -13.65 19.81
N LEU A 141 -16.39 -12.86 20.76
CA LEU A 141 -16.60 -13.05 22.20
C LEU A 141 -17.92 -12.43 22.72
N ASN A 142 -18.71 -11.77 21.85
CA ASN A 142 -19.90 -10.98 22.23
C ASN A 142 -19.60 -9.93 23.32
N PHE A 143 -18.39 -9.41 23.35
CA PHE A 143 -17.94 -8.46 24.35
C PHE A 143 -18.03 -7.05 23.79
N GLN A 144 -18.93 -6.21 24.29
CA GLN A 144 -19.16 -4.84 23.82
C GLN A 144 -18.56 -3.82 24.79
N ASN A 145 -17.25 -3.64 24.75
CA ASN A 145 -16.60 -2.58 25.51
C ASN A 145 -15.62 -1.82 24.61
N ASN A 146 -16.07 -0.71 24.03
CA ASN A 146 -15.31 0.10 23.08
C ASN A 146 -14.00 0.63 23.67
N THR A 147 -13.97 0.99 24.96
CA THR A 147 -12.77 1.52 25.61
C THR A 147 -11.70 0.43 25.74
N LEU A 148 -12.10 -0.78 26.12
CA LEU A 148 -11.19 -1.91 26.25
C LEU A 148 -10.66 -2.36 24.88
N SER A 149 -11.53 -2.40 23.86
CA SER A 149 -11.17 -2.67 22.46
C SER A 149 -10.10 -1.69 22.00
N PHE A 150 -10.29 -0.39 22.22
CA PHE A 150 -9.35 0.64 21.83
C PHE A 150 -7.98 0.50 22.51
N ILE A 151 -7.95 0.24 23.82
CA ILE A 151 -6.70 0.07 24.57
C ILE A 151 -5.94 -1.15 24.07
N ILE A 152 -6.60 -2.29 23.86
CA ILE A 152 -5.97 -3.52 23.37
C ILE A 152 -5.46 -3.33 21.94
N SER A 153 -6.23 -2.64 21.10
CA SER A 153 -5.84 -2.30 19.74
C SER A 153 -4.54 -1.47 19.71
N ILE A 154 -4.39 -0.47 20.59
CA ILE A 154 -3.15 0.31 20.68
C ILE A 154 -1.97 -0.56 21.12
N VAL A 155 -2.14 -1.40 22.13
CA VAL A 155 -1.07 -2.30 22.61
C VAL A 155 -0.63 -3.26 21.50
N LEU A 156 -1.58 -3.86 20.78
CA LEU A 156 -1.29 -4.75 19.66
C LEU A 156 -0.62 -4.00 18.50
N ALA A 157 -1.05 -2.78 18.21
CA ALA A 157 -0.42 -1.94 17.18
C ALA A 157 1.05 -1.64 17.53
N ILE A 158 1.35 -1.29 18.79
CA ILE A 158 2.73 -1.05 19.24
C ILE A 158 3.58 -2.32 19.10
N LEU A 159 3.06 -3.47 19.50
CA LEU A 159 3.76 -4.76 19.35
C LEU A 159 4.01 -5.07 17.86
N GLY A 160 3.01 -4.85 17.01
CA GLY A 160 3.14 -5.01 15.56
C GLY A 160 4.21 -4.09 14.97
N MET A 161 4.21 -2.81 15.37
CA MET A 161 5.22 -1.83 14.93
C MET A 161 6.63 -2.28 15.35
N VAL A 162 6.84 -2.60 16.62
CA VAL A 162 8.15 -3.04 17.14
C VAL A 162 8.64 -4.28 16.40
N TYR A 163 7.77 -5.24 16.17
CA TYR A 163 8.09 -6.44 15.41
C TYR A 163 8.48 -6.13 13.96
N GLN A 164 7.70 -5.30 13.26
CA GLN A 164 7.96 -4.93 11.87
C GLN A 164 9.24 -4.07 11.72
N PHE A 165 9.52 -3.17 12.68
CA PHE A 165 10.76 -2.38 12.68
C PHE A 165 12.00 -3.25 12.91
N ASN A 166 11.89 -4.30 13.75
CA ASN A 166 12.99 -5.22 14.01
C ASN A 166 13.23 -6.24 12.88
N GLN A 167 12.28 -6.41 11.98
CA GLN A 167 12.51 -7.20 10.77
C GLN A 167 13.52 -6.49 9.89
N LYS A 168 14.76 -7.03 9.82
CA LYS A 168 15.76 -6.59 8.85
C LYS A 168 15.18 -6.77 7.44
N GLU A 169 15.29 -5.74 6.62
CA GLU A 169 15.11 -5.85 5.19
C GLU A 169 16.13 -6.90 4.70
N SER A 170 15.67 -8.08 4.34
CA SER A 170 16.47 -8.98 3.53
C SER A 170 16.40 -8.39 2.12
N ASP A 171 17.42 -7.62 1.77
CA ASP A 171 17.72 -7.18 0.42
C ASP A 171 17.84 -8.38 -0.53
#